data_9949506551994d3fcfdc439535078f9f
#
_entry.id   9949506551994d3fcfdc439535078f9f
#
_cell.length_a   1.000
_cell.length_b   1.000
_cell.length_c   1.000
_cell.angle_alpha   90.00
_cell.angle_beta   90.00
_cell.angle_gamma   90.00
#
_symmetry.space_group_name_H-M   'P 1'
#
loop_
_entity.id
_entity.type
_entity.pdbx_description
1 polymer ?
#
loop_
_entity_poly.entity_id
_entity_poly.type
_entity_poly.pdbx_seq_one_letter_code
_entity_poly.pdbx_strand_id
1 'polypeptide(L)'
;TKQFEELREKLVKYEEISDRIEYEIAAFLNGVSAGDISEATSMKIKAMYKIIGELESLGDSGEAISRMLSRRNEHKKTFDEATVEKIKLMLAKVDTAYEVMIANLTAAHEDRLTTIKNAYDAEEQINVLRNELREAEIEALEDNDKNYQTSVYYIDIINELEHMGDYMINISQSLERAFVD
;
A
#
# COMPACT_ATOMS: atom_id res chain seq x y z
N THR A 1 11.22 -12.63 -18.00
CA THR A 1 12.35 -13.50 -17.64
C THR A 1 11.90 -14.52 -16.59
N LYS A 2 12.54 -15.69 -16.51
CA LYS A 2 12.22 -16.75 -15.53
C LYS A 2 12.19 -16.22 -14.09
N GLN A 3 13.14 -15.35 -13.74
CA GLN A 3 13.21 -14.72 -12.42
C GLN A 3 11.99 -13.83 -12.12
N PHE A 4 11.41 -13.18 -13.13
CA PHE A 4 10.20 -12.36 -12.98
C PHE A 4 8.96 -13.24 -12.68
N GLU A 5 8.83 -14.38 -13.38
CA GLU A 5 7.74 -15.33 -13.14
C GLU A 5 7.85 -15.97 -11.74
N GLU A 6 9.07 -16.33 -11.32
CA GLU A 6 9.30 -16.85 -9.95
C GLU A 6 8.94 -15.82 -8.86
N LEU A 7 9.21 -14.53 -9.08
CA LEU A 7 8.80 -13.46 -8.16
C LEU A 7 7.30 -13.26 -8.15
N ARG A 8 6.65 -13.32 -9.32
CA ARG A 8 5.20 -13.22 -9.44
C ARG A 8 4.49 -14.37 -8.72
N GLU A 9 4.95 -15.61 -8.90
CA GLU A 9 4.41 -16.79 -8.18
C GLU A 9 4.55 -16.65 -6.66
N LYS A 10 5.64 -16.05 -6.18
CA LYS A 10 5.81 -15.76 -4.75
C LYS A 10 4.83 -14.70 -4.26
N LEU A 11 4.57 -13.64 -5.03
CA LEU A 11 3.60 -12.61 -4.66
C LEU A 11 2.20 -13.18 -4.54
N VAL A 12 1.73 -13.98 -5.52
CA VAL A 12 0.45 -14.68 -5.46
C VAL A 12 0.35 -15.58 -4.22
N LYS A 13 1.42 -16.31 -3.92
CA LYS A 13 1.44 -17.17 -2.72
C LYS A 13 1.40 -16.38 -1.42
N TYR A 14 2.04 -15.22 -1.36
CA TYR A 14 2.00 -14.37 -0.17
C TYR A 14 0.62 -13.73 0.02
N GLU A 15 -0.04 -13.38 -1.06
CA GLU A 15 -1.42 -12.88 -1.04
C GLU A 15 -2.37 -13.96 -0.49
N GLU A 16 -2.36 -15.20 -1.01
CA GLU A 16 -3.15 -16.32 -0.48
C GLU A 16 -2.91 -16.60 1.01
N ILE A 17 -1.66 -16.43 1.48
CA ILE A 17 -1.30 -16.56 2.90
C ILE A 17 -1.86 -15.40 3.71
N SER A 18 -1.81 -14.18 3.18
CA SER A 18 -2.33 -12.97 3.82
C SER A 18 -3.84 -13.07 4.04
N ASP A 19 -4.61 -13.44 3.01
CA ASP A 19 -6.06 -13.67 3.08
C ASP A 19 -6.43 -14.70 4.14
N ARG A 20 -5.68 -15.79 4.18
CA ARG A 20 -5.93 -16.83 5.17
C ARG A 20 -5.67 -16.36 6.60
N ILE A 21 -4.60 -15.59 6.82
CA ILE A 21 -4.27 -15.00 8.11
C ILE A 21 -5.36 -14.00 8.51
N GLU A 22 -5.81 -13.15 7.59
CA GLU A 22 -6.93 -12.22 7.81
C GLU A 22 -8.17 -12.97 8.30
N TYR A 23 -8.59 -14.01 7.59
CA TYR A 23 -9.75 -14.81 7.97
C TYR A 23 -9.62 -15.46 9.36
N GLU A 24 -8.47 -16.03 9.67
CA GLU A 24 -8.22 -16.69 10.96
C GLU A 24 -8.20 -15.67 12.13
N ILE A 25 -7.62 -14.48 11.93
CA ILE A 25 -7.60 -13.41 12.93
C ILE A 25 -9.00 -12.83 13.10
N ALA A 26 -9.74 -12.60 12.02
CA ALA A 26 -11.11 -12.11 12.08
C ALA A 26 -12.03 -13.09 12.83
N ALA A 27 -11.91 -14.40 12.59
CA ALA A 27 -12.64 -15.43 13.31
C ALA A 27 -12.29 -15.45 14.81
N PHE A 28 -11.02 -15.31 15.16
CA PHE A 28 -10.56 -15.21 16.55
C PHE A 28 -11.14 -13.97 17.26
N LEU A 29 -11.03 -12.80 16.66
CA LEU A 29 -11.55 -11.54 17.21
C LEU A 29 -13.07 -11.59 17.38
N ASN A 30 -13.79 -12.24 16.47
CA ASN A 30 -15.24 -12.44 16.57
C ASN A 30 -15.60 -13.30 17.77
N GLY A 31 -14.83 -14.34 18.06
CA GLY A 31 -14.99 -15.16 19.27
C GLY A 31 -14.75 -14.38 20.56
N VAL A 32 -13.73 -13.51 20.58
CA VAL A 32 -13.41 -12.65 21.73
C VAL A 32 -14.51 -11.60 21.96
N SER A 33 -15.07 -11.00 20.91
CA SER A 33 -16.10 -9.95 21.01
C SER A 33 -17.49 -10.46 21.41
N ALA A 34 -17.71 -11.76 21.44
CA ALA A 34 -18.98 -12.38 21.87
C ALA A 34 -19.23 -12.34 23.40
N GLY A 35 -18.23 -11.90 24.21
CA GLY A 35 -18.34 -11.73 25.65
C GLY A 35 -18.64 -10.28 26.07
N ASP A 36 -18.84 -10.07 27.38
CA ASP A 36 -18.90 -8.72 27.98
C ASP A 36 -17.50 -8.08 27.95
N ILE A 37 -17.30 -7.13 27.05
CA ILE A 37 -16.05 -6.41 26.86
C ILE A 37 -16.22 -4.91 27.16
N SER A 38 -15.16 -4.26 27.66
CA SER A 38 -15.16 -2.82 27.86
C SER A 38 -15.23 -2.05 26.53
N GLU A 39 -15.69 -0.81 26.56
CA GLU A 39 -15.70 0.08 25.39
C GLU A 39 -14.29 0.22 24.77
N ALA A 40 -13.27 0.42 25.59
CA ALA A 40 -11.88 0.51 25.15
C ALA A 40 -11.42 -0.77 24.44
N THR A 41 -11.76 -1.95 24.97
CA THR A 41 -11.45 -3.23 24.31
C THR A 41 -12.19 -3.36 22.97
N SER A 42 -13.47 -2.92 22.92
CA SER A 42 -14.25 -2.91 21.69
C SER A 42 -13.61 -2.02 20.61
N MET A 43 -13.10 -0.84 20.99
CA MET A 43 -12.38 0.06 20.07
C MET A 43 -11.09 -0.58 19.52
N LYS A 44 -10.31 -1.24 20.38
CA LYS A 44 -9.10 -1.95 19.95
C LYS A 44 -9.41 -3.10 18.98
N ILE A 45 -10.47 -3.88 19.26
CA ILE A 45 -10.91 -4.95 18.34
C ILE A 45 -11.33 -4.38 16.98
N LYS A 46 -12.11 -3.30 16.96
CA LYS A 46 -12.50 -2.64 15.70
C LYS A 46 -11.29 -2.12 14.89
N ALA A 47 -10.30 -1.55 15.60
CA ALA A 47 -9.07 -1.11 14.96
C ALA A 47 -8.30 -2.29 14.34
N MET A 48 -8.21 -3.42 15.06
CA MET A 48 -7.56 -4.63 14.54
C MET A 48 -8.23 -5.16 13.27
N TYR A 49 -9.57 -5.23 13.25
CA TYR A 49 -10.31 -5.61 12.04
C TYR A 49 -9.98 -4.71 10.85
N LYS A 50 -9.97 -3.39 11.08
CA LYS A 50 -9.64 -2.45 10.02
C LYS A 50 -8.20 -2.59 9.55
N ILE A 51 -7.24 -2.74 10.46
CA ILE A 51 -5.83 -2.93 10.14
C ILE A 51 -5.62 -4.17 9.28
N ILE A 52 -6.29 -5.27 9.59
CA ILE A 52 -6.20 -6.52 8.82
C ILE A 52 -6.67 -6.31 7.38
N GLY A 53 -7.85 -5.68 7.19
CA GLY A 53 -8.35 -5.40 5.85
C GLY A 53 -7.48 -4.42 5.05
N GLU A 54 -6.83 -3.46 5.70
CA GLU A 54 -5.89 -2.56 5.02
C GLU A 54 -4.57 -3.28 4.66
N LEU A 55 -4.12 -4.24 5.48
CA LEU A 55 -2.95 -5.08 5.16
C LEU A 55 -3.22 -6.03 3.99
N GLU A 56 -4.41 -6.60 3.92
CA GLU A 56 -4.87 -7.39 2.77
C GLU A 56 -4.87 -6.53 1.50
N SER A 57 -5.47 -5.32 1.55
CA SER A 57 -5.47 -4.37 0.43
C SER A 57 -4.05 -3.98 -0.03
N LEU A 58 -3.08 -3.89 0.89
CA LEU A 58 -1.67 -3.70 0.56
C LEU A 58 -1.09 -4.88 -0.24
N GLY A 59 -1.44 -6.11 0.13
CA GLY A 59 -1.06 -7.32 -0.60
C GLY A 59 -1.63 -7.33 -2.03
N ASP A 60 -2.92 -7.02 -2.16
CA ASP A 60 -3.63 -6.91 -3.44
C ASP A 60 -2.98 -5.88 -4.38
N SER A 61 -2.58 -4.71 -3.85
CA SER A 61 -1.85 -3.70 -4.62
C SER A 61 -0.53 -4.21 -5.17
N GLY A 62 0.22 -4.98 -4.37
CA GLY A 62 1.46 -5.62 -4.83
C GLY A 62 1.21 -6.58 -5.99
N GLU A 63 0.16 -7.39 -5.92
CA GLU A 63 -0.24 -8.29 -7.01
C GLU A 63 -0.73 -7.51 -8.24
N ALA A 64 -1.51 -6.43 -8.05
CA ALA A 64 -1.98 -5.57 -9.14
C ALA A 64 -0.82 -4.97 -9.93
N ILE A 65 0.21 -4.42 -9.26
CA ILE A 65 1.42 -3.91 -9.89
C ILE A 65 2.14 -5.02 -10.68
N SER A 66 2.26 -6.21 -10.09
CA SER A 66 2.86 -7.36 -10.77
C SER A 66 2.12 -7.74 -12.05
N ARG A 67 0.79 -7.75 -12.02
CA ARG A 67 -0.07 -7.98 -13.20
C ARG A 67 0.11 -6.90 -14.28
N MET A 68 0.18 -5.63 -13.89
CA MET A 68 0.40 -4.51 -14.82
C MET A 68 1.76 -4.65 -15.54
N LEU A 69 2.81 -4.99 -14.81
CA LEU A 69 4.14 -5.23 -15.37
C LEU A 69 4.16 -6.45 -16.31
N SER A 70 3.45 -7.53 -15.99
CA SER A 70 3.29 -8.70 -16.85
C SER A 70 2.60 -8.35 -18.16
N ARG A 71 1.44 -7.69 -18.09
CA ARG A 71 0.69 -7.25 -19.28
C ARG A 71 1.51 -6.32 -20.19
N ARG A 72 2.24 -5.38 -19.58
CA ARG A 72 3.16 -4.51 -20.33
C ARG A 72 4.18 -5.32 -21.11
N ASN A 73 4.80 -6.34 -20.48
CA ASN A 73 5.78 -7.22 -21.12
C ASN A 73 5.17 -8.05 -22.25
N GLU A 74 3.97 -8.61 -22.06
CA GLU A 74 3.21 -9.35 -23.08
C GLU A 74 2.94 -8.48 -24.31
N HIS A 75 2.59 -7.22 -24.11
CA HIS A 75 2.40 -6.26 -25.18
C HIS A 75 3.69 -5.67 -25.75
N LYS A 76 4.85 -6.18 -25.33
CA LYS A 76 6.19 -5.74 -25.78
C LYS A 76 6.42 -4.24 -25.60
N LYS A 77 5.82 -3.65 -24.57
CA LYS A 77 6.03 -2.24 -24.20
C LYS A 77 7.15 -2.15 -23.17
N THR A 78 8.06 -1.23 -23.37
CA THR A 78 9.18 -0.98 -22.45
C THR A 78 9.09 0.45 -21.92
N PHE A 79 9.40 0.63 -20.66
CA PHE A 79 9.65 1.96 -20.11
C PHE A 79 11.05 2.42 -20.49
N ASP A 80 11.19 3.70 -20.81
CA ASP A 80 12.50 4.33 -20.89
C ASP A 80 13.15 4.45 -19.50
N GLU A 81 14.42 4.75 -19.47
CA GLU A 81 15.19 4.87 -18.24
C GLU A 81 14.62 5.96 -17.31
N ALA A 82 14.19 7.08 -17.88
CA ALA A 82 13.59 8.18 -17.11
C ALA A 82 12.28 7.76 -16.42
N THR A 83 11.43 7.00 -17.10
CA THR A 83 10.19 6.45 -16.53
C THR A 83 10.49 5.45 -15.41
N VAL A 84 11.50 4.59 -15.60
CA VAL A 84 11.93 3.64 -14.56
C VAL A 84 12.42 4.37 -13.31
N GLU A 85 13.21 5.43 -13.46
CA GLU A 85 13.69 6.21 -12.31
C GLU A 85 12.54 6.93 -11.57
N LYS A 86 11.53 7.43 -12.28
CA LYS A 86 10.32 8.00 -11.67
C LYS A 86 9.56 6.97 -10.82
N ILE A 87 9.40 5.74 -11.34
CA ILE A 87 8.76 4.63 -10.59
C ILE A 87 9.59 4.29 -9.34
N LYS A 88 10.91 4.22 -9.45
CA LYS A 88 11.79 3.97 -8.30
C LYS A 88 11.68 5.06 -7.23
N LEU A 89 11.58 6.33 -7.66
CA LEU A 89 11.40 7.44 -6.74
C LEU A 89 10.09 7.31 -5.95
N MET A 90 9.00 6.94 -6.63
CA MET A 90 7.71 6.69 -6.00
C MET A 90 7.78 5.49 -5.03
N LEU A 91 8.41 4.38 -5.42
CA LEU A 91 8.67 3.23 -4.56
C LEU A 91 9.43 3.60 -3.30
N ALA A 92 10.46 4.44 -3.39
CA ALA A 92 11.23 4.89 -2.23
C ALA A 92 10.36 5.68 -1.21
N LYS A 93 9.36 6.44 -1.69
CA LYS A 93 8.40 7.10 -0.80
C LYS A 93 7.45 6.10 -0.12
N VAL A 94 6.98 5.11 -0.86
CA VAL A 94 6.16 4.01 -0.32
C VAL A 94 6.93 3.20 0.71
N ASP A 95 8.20 2.88 0.46
CA ASP A 95 9.07 2.20 1.43
C ASP A 95 9.21 3.00 2.73
N THR A 96 9.39 4.33 2.62
CA THR A 96 9.43 5.21 3.80
C THR A 96 8.11 5.18 4.58
N ALA A 97 6.97 5.23 3.90
CA ALA A 97 5.66 5.14 4.54
C ALA A 97 5.43 3.77 5.21
N TYR A 98 5.93 2.70 4.59
CA TYR A 98 5.91 1.35 5.18
C TYR A 98 6.72 1.27 6.48
N GLU A 99 7.94 1.81 6.51
CA GLU A 99 8.77 1.87 7.72
C GLU A 99 8.08 2.67 8.84
N VAL A 100 7.45 3.79 8.49
CA VAL A 100 6.69 4.62 9.43
C VAL A 100 5.49 3.84 9.99
N MET A 101 4.74 3.13 9.14
CA MET A 101 3.61 2.29 9.57
C MET A 101 4.07 1.21 10.55
N ILE A 102 5.17 0.50 10.26
CA ILE A 102 5.73 -0.52 11.16
C ILE A 102 6.18 0.09 12.50
N ALA A 103 6.80 1.27 12.48
CA ALA A 103 7.18 1.98 13.68
C ALA A 103 5.97 2.35 14.55
N ASN A 104 4.88 2.82 13.94
CA ASN A 104 3.63 3.16 14.63
C ASN A 104 2.95 1.90 15.21
N LEU A 105 2.91 0.78 14.47
CA LEU A 105 2.42 -0.51 14.96
C LEU A 105 3.22 -0.99 16.18
N THR A 106 4.53 -0.90 16.12
CA THR A 106 5.42 -1.26 17.23
C THR A 106 5.19 -0.37 18.44
N ALA A 107 5.10 0.94 18.23
CA ALA A 107 4.84 1.90 19.30
C ALA A 107 3.48 1.68 19.97
N ALA A 108 2.44 1.35 19.20
CA ALA A 108 1.12 1.00 19.74
C ALA A 108 1.15 -0.30 20.56
N HIS A 109 1.88 -1.31 20.08
CA HIS A 109 2.05 -2.58 20.80
C HIS A 109 2.77 -2.40 22.16
N GLU A 110 3.69 -1.44 22.24
CA GLU A 110 4.46 -1.12 23.44
C GLU A 110 3.83 -0.01 24.30
N ASP A 111 2.58 0.37 24.04
CA ASP A 111 1.86 1.48 24.70
C ASP A 111 2.65 2.81 24.70
N ARG A 112 3.36 3.10 23.63
CA ARG A 112 4.22 4.30 23.44
C ARG A 112 3.77 5.21 22.29
N LEU A 113 2.69 4.86 21.60
CA LEU A 113 2.17 5.68 20.52
C LEU A 113 1.52 6.94 21.08
N THR A 114 2.02 8.12 20.71
CA THR A 114 1.49 9.42 21.15
C THR A 114 0.98 10.28 20.00
N THR A 115 1.39 9.99 18.77
CA THR A 115 1.00 10.73 17.58
C THR A 115 1.33 9.91 16.33
N ILE A 116 0.59 10.16 15.26
CA ILE A 116 0.86 9.60 13.93
C ILE A 116 1.22 10.68 12.90
N LYS A 117 1.71 11.82 13.36
CA LYS A 117 2.10 12.92 12.47
C LYS A 117 3.09 12.47 11.39
N ASN A 118 4.02 11.56 11.73
CA ASN A 118 4.96 10.95 10.81
C ASN A 118 4.27 10.21 9.63
N ALA A 119 3.12 9.57 9.89
CA ALA A 119 2.35 8.89 8.85
C ALA A 119 1.67 9.88 7.90
N TYR A 120 1.09 10.98 8.43
CA TYR A 120 0.55 12.05 7.60
C TYR A 120 1.63 12.70 6.73
N ASP A 121 2.81 12.97 7.31
CA ASP A 121 3.94 13.58 6.58
C ASP A 121 4.44 12.64 5.45
N ALA A 122 4.43 11.33 5.66
CA ALA A 122 4.84 10.34 4.66
C ALA A 122 3.81 10.21 3.53
N GLU A 123 2.52 10.14 3.86
CA GLU A 123 1.41 10.07 2.90
C GLU A 123 1.34 11.34 2.04
N GLU A 124 1.47 12.53 2.62
CA GLU A 124 1.53 13.80 1.89
C GLU A 124 2.65 13.80 0.85
N GLN A 125 3.83 13.27 1.18
CA GLN A 125 4.94 13.17 0.23
C GLN A 125 4.64 12.24 -0.95
N ILE A 126 3.90 11.15 -0.72
CA ILE A 126 3.44 10.24 -1.78
C ILE A 126 2.45 10.98 -2.69
N ASN A 127 1.47 11.66 -2.13
CA ASN A 127 0.43 12.37 -2.86
C ASN A 127 0.99 13.51 -3.72
N VAL A 128 1.89 14.31 -3.15
CA VAL A 128 2.56 15.40 -3.88
C VAL A 128 3.34 14.83 -5.07
N LEU A 129 4.17 13.82 -4.83
CA LEU A 129 4.96 13.21 -5.90
C LEU A 129 4.08 12.56 -6.98
N ARG A 130 3.01 11.84 -6.58
CA ARG A 130 2.07 11.25 -7.54
C ARG A 130 1.45 12.31 -8.45
N ASN A 131 1.02 13.43 -7.89
CA ASN A 131 0.42 14.51 -8.67
C ASN A 131 1.42 15.10 -9.66
N GLU A 132 2.65 15.42 -9.22
CA GLU A 132 3.72 15.93 -10.07
C GLU A 132 4.05 14.98 -11.23
N LEU A 133 4.20 13.69 -10.93
CA LEU A 133 4.54 12.68 -11.93
C LEU A 133 3.42 12.48 -12.95
N ARG A 134 2.15 12.51 -12.49
CA ARG A 134 0.98 12.37 -13.34
C ARG A 134 0.79 13.59 -14.26
N GLU A 135 0.90 14.79 -13.74
CA GLU A 135 0.80 16.03 -14.52
C GLU A 135 1.88 16.08 -15.61
N ALA A 136 3.13 15.83 -15.26
CA ALA A 136 4.23 15.78 -16.21
C ALA A 136 4.03 14.74 -17.32
N GLU A 137 3.43 13.58 -17.01
CA GLU A 137 3.16 12.56 -18.04
C GLU A 137 1.99 12.95 -18.96
N ILE A 138 0.96 13.64 -18.44
CA ILE A 138 -0.16 14.15 -19.23
C ILE A 138 0.34 15.22 -20.21
N GLU A 139 1.16 16.17 -19.74
CA GLU A 139 1.76 17.21 -20.59
C GLU A 139 2.60 16.58 -21.72
N ALA A 140 3.43 15.58 -21.40
CA ALA A 140 4.23 14.88 -22.40
C ALA A 140 3.38 14.11 -23.42
N LEU A 141 2.19 13.64 -23.05
CA LEU A 141 1.23 13.04 -23.99
C LEU A 141 0.59 14.08 -24.91
N GLU A 142 0.25 15.26 -24.43
CA GLU A 142 -0.31 16.36 -25.22
C GLU A 142 0.69 16.85 -26.27
N ASP A 143 1.97 16.88 -25.95
CA ASP A 143 3.07 17.25 -26.84
C ASP A 143 3.47 16.12 -27.83
N ASN A 144 2.79 14.97 -27.80
CA ASN A 144 3.10 13.76 -28.57
C ASN A 144 4.51 13.18 -28.37
N ASP A 145 5.14 13.50 -27.24
CA ASP A 145 6.48 13.02 -26.91
C ASP A 145 6.47 11.59 -26.33
N LYS A 146 5.28 11.06 -25.98
CA LYS A 146 5.09 9.77 -25.32
C LYS A 146 4.14 8.84 -26.07
N ASN A 147 4.35 7.55 -25.91
CA ASN A 147 3.42 6.54 -26.40
C ASN A 147 2.26 6.35 -25.40
N TYR A 148 1.03 6.62 -25.83
CA TYR A 148 -0.17 6.57 -25.01
C TYR A 148 -0.31 5.26 -24.19
N GLN A 149 -0.10 4.10 -24.81
CA GLN A 149 -0.23 2.82 -24.11
C GLN A 149 0.82 2.64 -23.01
N THR A 150 2.05 3.10 -23.24
CA THR A 150 3.12 3.05 -22.25
C THR A 150 2.82 3.98 -21.07
N SER A 151 2.30 5.18 -21.36
CA SER A 151 1.89 6.16 -20.36
C SER A 151 0.72 5.66 -19.50
N VAL A 152 -0.24 4.94 -20.08
CA VAL A 152 -1.33 4.31 -19.30
C VAL A 152 -0.76 3.33 -18.27
N TYR A 153 0.12 2.41 -18.67
CA TYR A 153 0.76 1.49 -17.70
C TYR A 153 1.55 2.22 -16.61
N TYR A 154 2.26 3.28 -16.99
CA TYR A 154 3.01 4.10 -16.04
C TYR A 154 2.09 4.78 -15.03
N ILE A 155 1.05 5.47 -15.48
CA ILE A 155 0.08 6.16 -14.62
C ILE A 155 -0.64 5.18 -13.70
N ASP A 156 -1.04 4.00 -14.20
CA ASP A 156 -1.69 2.97 -13.39
C ASP A 156 -0.77 2.49 -12.27
N ILE A 157 0.53 2.26 -12.55
CA ILE A 157 1.51 1.85 -11.53
C ILE A 157 1.68 2.96 -10.48
N ILE A 158 1.80 4.23 -10.89
CA ILE A 158 1.97 5.35 -9.96
C ILE A 158 0.72 5.53 -9.07
N ASN A 159 -0.47 5.37 -9.62
CA ASN A 159 -1.71 5.42 -8.84
C ASN A 159 -1.80 4.25 -7.85
N GLU A 160 -1.42 3.04 -8.26
CA GLU A 160 -1.45 1.88 -7.36
C GLU A 160 -0.43 2.03 -6.21
N LEU A 161 0.73 2.62 -6.48
CA LEU A 161 1.71 2.96 -5.43
C LEU A 161 1.18 4.01 -4.44
N GLU A 162 0.37 4.96 -4.90
CA GLU A 162 -0.29 5.92 -4.01
C GLU A 162 -1.38 5.25 -3.17
N HIS A 163 -2.18 4.34 -3.73
CA HIS A 163 -3.14 3.56 -2.96
C HIS A 163 -2.47 2.77 -1.83
N MET A 164 -1.25 2.25 -2.03
CA MET A 164 -0.49 1.63 -0.94
C MET A 164 -0.20 2.62 0.19
N GLY A 165 0.08 3.88 -0.13
CA GLY A 165 0.22 4.96 0.85
C GLY A 165 -1.07 5.19 1.65
N ASP A 166 -2.22 5.21 0.97
CA ASP A 166 -3.54 5.34 1.59
C ASP A 166 -3.84 4.22 2.58
N TYR A 167 -3.52 2.98 2.25
CA TYR A 167 -3.71 1.86 3.17
C TYR A 167 -2.80 1.98 4.40
N MET A 168 -1.56 2.42 4.24
CA MET A 168 -0.61 2.61 5.34
C MET A 168 -1.04 3.72 6.30
N ILE A 169 -1.54 4.86 5.80
CA ILE A 169 -2.07 5.91 6.67
C ILE A 169 -3.35 5.47 7.37
N ASN A 170 -4.24 4.72 6.71
CA ASN A 170 -5.45 4.17 7.32
C ASN A 170 -5.14 3.24 8.49
N ILE A 171 -4.08 2.43 8.39
CA ILE A 171 -3.56 1.60 9.49
C ILE A 171 -3.14 2.49 10.66
N SER A 172 -2.29 3.50 10.43
CA SER A 172 -1.84 4.42 11.47
C SER A 172 -2.98 5.19 12.14
N GLN A 173 -3.98 5.66 11.36
CA GLN A 173 -5.20 6.29 11.90
C GLN A 173 -6.04 5.34 12.76
N SER A 174 -6.06 4.05 12.42
CA SER A 174 -6.76 3.05 13.22
C SER A 174 -6.07 2.83 14.57
N LEU A 175 -4.73 2.89 14.59
CA LEU A 175 -3.94 2.86 15.83
C LEU A 175 -4.17 4.12 16.66
N GLU A 176 -4.16 5.30 16.06
CA GLU A 176 -4.40 6.56 16.76
C GLU A 176 -5.72 6.53 17.51
N ARG A 177 -6.81 6.14 16.85
CA ARG A 177 -8.16 6.05 17.45
C ARG A 177 -8.28 5.05 18.59
N ALA A 178 -7.43 4.03 18.62
CA ALA A 178 -7.53 2.94 19.60
C ALA A 178 -6.50 3.00 20.73
N PHE A 179 -5.39 3.73 20.54
CA PHE A 179 -4.23 3.70 21.42
C PHE A 179 -3.70 5.09 21.81
N VAL A 180 -4.18 6.17 21.19
CA VAL A 180 -3.82 7.53 21.60
C VAL A 180 -4.98 8.15 22.36
N ASP A 181 -4.71 8.63 23.59
CA ASP A 181 -5.68 9.31 24.47
C ASP A 181 -5.98 10.75 24.02
#